data_30e4475da06d46358e9cd31d61002214
#
_entry.id   30e4475da06d46358e9cd31d61002214
#
_cell.length_a   1.000
_cell.length_b   1.000
_cell.length_c   1.000
_cell.angle_alpha   90.00
_cell.angle_beta   90.00
_cell.angle_gamma   90.00
#
_symmetry.space_group_name_H-M   'P 1'
#
loop_
_entity.id
_entity.type
_entity.pdbx_description
1 polymer ?
#
loop_
_entity_poly.entity_id
_entity_poly.type
_entity_poly.pdbx_seq_one_letter_code
_entity_poly.pdbx_strand_id
1 'polypeptide(L)'
;MHNHHPHPKFSIITVTYNAAKVLEDTIQSIVTQTYKNLEYIIVDGGSTDETLDIIHKYQEHITTVISEPDQGLYDAMNKGIKLATGDYLCFLNAGDGLHEDDTLLQMVHSINGTALPGVLYGETEIVDSQGHFLYMRRLSAPATLTWKSFKQGMLVCHQAFFARRDLVEPYDLRYRFSADFDWCIRIMKNADVL
;
A
#
# COMPACT_ATOMS: atom_id res chain seq x y z
N MET A 1 20.23 -27.36 -7.01
CA MET A 1 20.19 -25.92 -7.36
C MET A 1 19.17 -25.31 -6.40
N HIS A 2 19.64 -24.51 -5.44
CA HIS A 2 18.71 -23.82 -4.54
C HIS A 2 18.08 -22.69 -5.35
N ASN A 3 16.78 -22.80 -5.64
CA ASN A 3 16.02 -21.67 -6.17
C ASN A 3 16.04 -20.58 -5.10
N HIS A 4 16.92 -19.59 -5.23
CA HIS A 4 16.83 -18.37 -4.47
C HIS A 4 15.62 -17.58 -5.00
N HIS A 5 14.47 -17.78 -4.35
CA HIS A 5 13.37 -16.83 -4.52
C HIS A 5 13.82 -15.48 -3.98
N PRO A 6 13.52 -14.37 -4.68
CA PRO A 6 13.81 -13.05 -4.17
C PRO A 6 13.09 -12.85 -2.82
N HIS A 7 13.74 -12.15 -1.90
CA HIS A 7 13.15 -11.77 -0.61
C HIS A 7 13.02 -10.23 -0.53
N PRO A 8 12.11 -9.63 -1.33
CA PRO A 8 11.98 -8.18 -1.37
C PRO A 8 11.51 -7.63 -0.02
N LYS A 9 12.00 -6.46 0.35
CA LYS A 9 11.49 -5.70 1.48
C LYS A 9 10.28 -4.88 1.04
N PHE A 10 9.18 -4.96 1.80
CA PHE A 10 7.99 -4.14 1.58
C PHE A 10 7.98 -2.92 2.49
N SER A 11 7.69 -1.75 1.93
CA SER A 11 7.32 -0.56 2.70
C SER A 11 5.80 -0.42 2.64
N ILE A 12 5.13 -0.71 3.76
CA ILE A 12 3.69 -0.46 3.88
C ILE A 12 3.52 0.91 4.52
N ILE A 13 2.77 1.79 3.87
CA ILE A 13 2.59 3.17 4.28
C ILE A 13 1.13 3.41 4.58
N THR A 14 0.80 3.73 5.83
CA THR A 14 -0.53 4.17 6.23
C THR A 14 -0.52 5.68 6.41
N VAL A 15 -1.41 6.36 5.69
CA VAL A 15 -1.71 7.77 5.94
C VAL A 15 -3.01 7.86 6.73
N THR A 16 -3.03 8.73 7.75
CA THR A 16 -4.15 8.83 8.69
C THR A 16 -4.40 10.26 9.14
N TYR A 17 -5.66 10.59 9.40
CA TYR A 17 -6.07 11.84 10.02
C TYR A 17 -7.43 11.65 10.71
N ASN A 18 -7.46 11.79 12.04
CA ASN A 18 -8.66 11.58 12.86
C ASN A 18 -9.38 10.27 12.56
N ALA A 19 -8.64 9.16 12.61
CA ALA A 19 -9.10 7.84 12.18
C ALA A 19 -9.11 6.80 13.34
N ALA A 20 -9.26 7.25 14.58
CA ALA A 20 -9.23 6.38 15.76
C ALA A 20 -10.16 5.15 15.69
N LYS A 21 -11.28 5.26 14.96
CA LYS A 21 -12.27 4.18 14.86
C LYS A 21 -11.88 3.01 13.95
N VAL A 22 -10.92 3.24 13.04
CA VAL A 22 -10.62 2.27 11.97
C VAL A 22 -9.13 1.96 11.85
N LEU A 23 -8.24 2.77 12.44
CA LEU A 23 -6.81 2.62 12.30
C LEU A 23 -6.28 1.33 12.93
N GLU A 24 -6.87 0.89 14.03
CA GLU A 24 -6.39 -0.29 14.76
C GLU A 24 -6.45 -1.55 13.90
N ASP A 25 -7.54 -1.76 13.18
CA ASP A 25 -7.72 -2.91 12.28
C ASP A 25 -6.69 -2.88 11.14
N THR A 26 -6.42 -1.70 10.59
CA THR A 26 -5.35 -1.52 9.59
C THR A 26 -3.98 -1.94 10.13
N ILE A 27 -3.61 -1.44 11.32
CA ILE A 27 -2.33 -1.80 11.94
C ILE A 27 -2.26 -3.30 12.17
N GLN A 28 -3.31 -3.90 12.72
CA GLN A 28 -3.35 -5.35 13.00
C GLN A 28 -3.12 -6.17 11.73
N SER A 29 -3.76 -5.83 10.61
CA SER A 29 -3.59 -6.55 9.34
C SER A 29 -2.16 -6.57 8.82
N ILE A 30 -1.34 -5.58 9.24
CA ILE A 30 0.07 -5.47 8.82
C ILE A 30 0.98 -6.19 9.82
N VAL A 31 0.77 -6.02 11.13
CA VAL A 31 1.68 -6.58 12.14
C VAL A 31 1.53 -8.10 12.27
N THR A 32 0.37 -8.65 11.92
CA THR A 32 0.13 -10.10 11.90
C THR A 32 0.76 -10.78 10.69
N GLN A 33 1.19 -10.06 9.65
CA GLN A 33 1.77 -10.68 8.45
C GLN A 33 2.89 -11.66 8.80
N THR A 34 2.83 -12.85 8.20
CA THR A 34 3.83 -13.92 8.40
C THR A 34 5.16 -13.59 7.72
N TYR A 35 5.14 -12.83 6.63
CA TYR A 35 6.33 -12.30 5.96
C TYR A 35 6.90 -11.12 6.74
N LYS A 36 8.12 -11.28 7.28
CA LYS A 36 8.72 -10.30 8.22
C LYS A 36 9.69 -9.30 7.59
N ASN A 37 10.06 -9.45 6.31
CA ASN A 37 10.91 -8.47 5.63
C ASN A 37 10.07 -7.29 5.14
N LEU A 38 9.52 -6.55 6.07
CA LEU A 38 8.71 -5.34 5.84
C LEU A 38 9.12 -4.22 6.79
N GLU A 39 8.86 -3.00 6.39
CA GLU A 39 8.83 -1.83 7.26
C GLU A 39 7.43 -1.23 7.21
N TYR A 40 6.97 -0.78 8.36
CA TYR A 40 5.69 -0.13 8.50
C TYR A 40 5.86 1.34 8.84
N ILE A 41 5.31 2.21 8.02
CA ILE A 41 5.44 3.66 8.11
C ILE A 41 4.05 4.25 8.30
N ILE A 42 3.86 5.08 9.33
CA ILE A 42 2.63 5.83 9.54
C ILE A 42 2.90 7.32 9.39
N VAL A 43 2.09 7.97 8.56
CA VAL A 43 2.08 9.42 8.39
C VAL A 43 0.74 9.94 8.84
N ASP A 44 0.74 10.57 10.01
CA ASP A 44 -0.43 11.21 10.61
C ASP A 44 -0.46 12.71 10.27
N GLY A 45 -1.60 13.20 9.79
CA GLY A 45 -1.85 14.57 9.36
C GLY A 45 -2.06 15.58 10.50
N GLY A 46 -1.62 15.25 11.73
CA GLY A 46 -1.84 16.05 12.92
C GLY A 46 -3.21 15.79 13.55
N SER A 47 -3.52 14.52 13.80
CA SER A 47 -4.77 14.10 14.44
C SER A 47 -4.96 14.71 15.81
N THR A 48 -6.22 14.94 16.18
CA THR A 48 -6.64 15.53 17.46
C THR A 48 -7.58 14.62 18.26
N ASP A 49 -7.92 13.45 17.70
CA ASP A 49 -8.65 12.38 18.37
C ASP A 49 -7.66 11.33 18.95
N GLU A 50 -8.15 10.16 19.35
CA GLU A 50 -7.34 9.08 19.93
C GLU A 50 -6.45 8.34 18.91
N THR A 51 -6.31 8.83 17.67
CA THR A 51 -5.47 8.21 16.63
C THR A 51 -4.03 8.00 17.08
N LEU A 52 -3.43 9.01 17.76
CA LEU A 52 -2.04 8.92 18.24
C LEU A 52 -1.89 7.92 19.39
N ASP A 53 -2.92 7.74 20.25
CA ASP A 53 -2.89 6.75 21.33
C ASP A 53 -2.87 5.32 20.74
N ILE A 54 -3.61 5.08 19.66
CA ILE A 54 -3.59 3.82 18.94
C ILE A 54 -2.21 3.58 18.32
N ILE A 55 -1.62 4.57 17.66
CA ILE A 55 -0.27 4.46 17.09
C ILE A 55 0.76 4.10 18.19
N HIS A 56 0.69 4.77 19.34
CA HIS A 56 1.57 4.50 20.49
C HIS A 56 1.42 3.07 21.02
N LYS A 57 0.20 2.52 21.06
CA LYS A 57 -0.05 1.14 21.47
C LYS A 57 0.71 0.11 20.63
N TYR A 58 0.95 0.40 19.35
CA TYR A 58 1.63 -0.49 18.40
C TYR A 58 3.04 -0.03 18.03
N GLN A 59 3.63 0.93 18.76
CA GLN A 59 4.91 1.55 18.40
C GLN A 59 6.08 0.58 18.19
N GLU A 60 6.09 -0.57 18.89
CA GLU A 60 7.13 -1.59 18.75
C GLU A 60 7.10 -2.31 17.39
N HIS A 61 5.98 -2.23 16.67
CA HIS A 61 5.77 -2.83 15.35
C HIS A 61 5.87 -1.82 14.21
N ILE A 62 5.96 -0.52 14.51
CA ILE A 62 5.98 0.55 13.53
C ILE A 62 7.43 1.05 13.38
N THR A 63 7.94 1.00 12.15
CA THR A 63 9.32 1.40 11.86
C THR A 63 9.50 2.91 11.98
N THR A 64 8.53 3.68 11.48
CA THR A 64 8.61 5.15 11.46
C THR A 64 7.22 5.75 11.61
N VAL A 65 7.11 6.76 12.46
CA VAL A 65 5.91 7.58 12.63
C VAL A 65 6.27 9.04 12.39
N ILE A 66 5.50 9.73 11.56
CA ILE A 66 5.48 11.18 11.48
C ILE A 66 4.06 11.65 11.81
N SER A 67 3.94 12.62 12.73
CA SER A 67 2.68 13.30 13.02
C SER A 67 2.90 14.80 12.90
N GLU A 68 2.39 15.36 11.83
CA GLU A 68 2.45 16.81 11.55
C GLU A 68 1.36 17.19 10.55
N PRO A 69 0.90 18.44 10.55
CA PRO A 69 -0.06 18.91 9.55
C PRO A 69 0.42 18.67 8.12
N ASP A 70 -0.51 18.33 7.24
CA ASP A 70 -0.29 18.13 5.81
C ASP A 70 -1.23 19.03 4.98
N GLN A 71 -1.01 19.03 3.65
CA GLN A 71 -1.85 19.72 2.69
C GLN A 71 -2.89 18.79 2.04
N GLY A 72 -3.20 17.67 2.70
CA GLY A 72 -4.14 16.65 2.26
C GLY A 72 -3.47 15.30 1.97
N LEU A 73 -4.30 14.31 1.66
CA LEU A 73 -3.95 12.91 1.50
C LEU A 73 -2.65 12.66 0.70
N TYR A 74 -2.53 13.27 -0.46
CA TYR A 74 -1.38 13.03 -1.35
C TYR A 74 -0.08 13.69 -0.88
N ASP A 75 -0.18 14.77 -0.08
CA ASP A 75 1.00 15.35 0.59
C ASP A 75 1.51 14.39 1.68
N ALA A 76 0.61 13.84 2.49
CA ALA A 76 0.96 12.81 3.48
C ALA A 76 1.58 11.57 2.80
N MET A 77 1.01 11.10 1.69
CA MET A 77 1.58 10.01 0.89
C MET A 77 2.99 10.34 0.37
N ASN A 78 3.22 11.56 -0.10
CA ASN A 78 4.53 12.01 -0.55
C ASN A 78 5.57 12.06 0.58
N LYS A 79 5.15 12.36 1.82
CA LYS A 79 6.02 12.24 3.00
C LYS A 79 6.39 10.76 3.24
N GLY A 80 5.42 9.85 3.14
CA GLY A 80 5.65 8.41 3.25
C GLY A 80 6.61 7.86 2.20
N ILE A 81 6.48 8.27 0.93
CA ILE A 81 7.42 7.89 -0.15
C ILE A 81 8.87 8.23 0.20
N LYS A 82 9.12 9.40 0.77
CA LYS A 82 10.47 9.85 1.13
C LYS A 82 11.11 9.02 2.24
N LEU A 83 10.31 8.38 3.09
CA LEU A 83 10.76 7.56 4.21
C LEU A 83 10.97 6.10 3.84
N ALA A 84 10.30 5.64 2.79
CA ALA A 84 10.30 4.25 2.38
C ALA A 84 11.67 3.81 1.84
N THR A 85 12.17 2.67 2.34
CA THR A 85 13.45 2.07 1.98
C THR A 85 13.33 0.69 1.36
N GLY A 86 12.11 0.10 1.37
CA GLY A 86 11.82 -1.23 0.82
C GLY A 86 11.95 -1.29 -0.70
N ASP A 87 11.97 -2.50 -1.22
CA ASP A 87 12.00 -2.75 -2.67
C ASP A 87 10.66 -2.42 -3.33
N TYR A 88 9.57 -2.62 -2.58
CA TYR A 88 8.20 -2.28 -2.99
C TYR A 88 7.53 -1.35 -1.99
N LEU A 89 6.74 -0.41 -2.51
CA LEU A 89 5.87 0.47 -1.72
C LEU A 89 4.39 0.11 -1.97
N CYS A 90 3.61 0.09 -0.90
CA CYS A 90 2.16 0.01 -0.93
C CYS A 90 1.55 1.02 0.05
N PHE A 91 0.49 1.67 -0.37
CA PHE A 91 -0.31 2.53 0.49
C PHE A 91 -1.54 1.77 0.97
N LEU A 92 -1.66 1.65 2.28
CA LEU A 92 -2.80 1.05 2.95
C LEU A 92 -3.38 2.09 3.91
N ASN A 93 -4.41 2.81 3.46
CA ASN A 93 -4.97 3.91 4.24
C ASN A 93 -5.67 3.40 5.50
N ALA A 94 -5.83 4.26 6.51
CA ALA A 94 -6.60 3.92 7.70
C ALA A 94 -8.04 3.51 7.32
N GLY A 95 -8.43 2.31 7.75
CA GLY A 95 -9.71 1.66 7.39
C GLY A 95 -9.58 0.59 6.30
N ASP A 96 -8.42 0.48 5.63
CA ASP A 96 -8.12 -0.63 4.72
C ASP A 96 -7.25 -1.68 5.42
N GLY A 97 -7.22 -2.91 4.92
CA GLY A 97 -6.41 -3.99 5.50
C GLY A 97 -5.86 -4.95 4.45
N LEU A 98 -4.78 -5.63 4.78
CA LEU A 98 -4.33 -6.82 4.05
C LEU A 98 -5.31 -7.97 4.31
N HIS A 99 -5.66 -8.72 3.27
CA HIS A 99 -6.73 -9.71 3.32
C HIS A 99 -6.46 -10.84 4.33
N GLU A 100 -5.26 -11.43 4.30
CA GLU A 100 -4.86 -12.56 5.15
C GLU A 100 -3.48 -12.32 5.76
N ASP A 101 -3.16 -13.04 6.85
CA ASP A 101 -1.86 -12.94 7.53
C ASP A 101 -0.67 -13.37 6.66
N ASP A 102 -0.89 -14.06 5.56
CA ASP A 102 0.13 -14.50 4.62
C ASP A 102 0.09 -13.77 3.26
N THR A 103 -0.70 -12.70 3.13
CA THR A 103 -0.86 -11.94 1.87
C THR A 103 0.49 -11.53 1.28
N LEU A 104 1.40 -10.96 2.06
CA LEU A 104 2.73 -10.57 1.57
C LEU A 104 3.58 -11.80 1.18
N LEU A 105 3.45 -12.90 1.91
CA LEU A 105 4.14 -14.15 1.58
C LEU A 105 3.65 -14.73 0.25
N GLN A 106 2.34 -14.74 0.02
CA GLN A 106 1.73 -15.15 -1.25
C GLN A 106 2.24 -14.29 -2.42
N MET A 107 2.34 -12.97 -2.22
CA MET A 107 2.91 -12.07 -3.22
C MET A 107 4.36 -12.42 -3.56
N VAL A 108 5.19 -12.70 -2.57
CA VAL A 108 6.58 -13.16 -2.78
C VAL A 108 6.61 -14.46 -3.58
N HIS A 109 5.75 -15.42 -3.25
CA HIS A 109 5.66 -16.69 -3.97
C HIS A 109 5.17 -16.54 -5.42
N SER A 110 4.43 -15.47 -5.72
CA SER A 110 4.00 -15.18 -7.10
C SER A 110 5.11 -14.67 -8.01
N ILE A 111 6.24 -14.23 -7.44
CA ILE A 111 7.38 -13.74 -8.21
C ILE A 111 8.08 -14.92 -8.89
N ASN A 112 8.01 -14.96 -10.22
CA ASN A 112 8.66 -15.96 -11.01
C ASN A 112 10.08 -15.54 -11.38
N GLY A 113 11.08 -16.39 -11.11
CA GLY A 113 12.47 -16.13 -11.42
C GLY A 113 13.19 -15.31 -10.35
N THR A 114 14.26 -14.61 -10.74
CA THR A 114 15.15 -13.86 -9.82
C THR A 114 14.98 -12.35 -9.92
N ALA A 115 14.35 -11.85 -10.97
CA ALA A 115 14.11 -10.43 -11.19
C ALA A 115 12.83 -9.98 -10.48
N LEU A 116 12.86 -8.81 -9.86
CA LEU A 116 11.69 -8.20 -9.25
C LEU A 116 10.82 -7.53 -10.32
N PRO A 117 9.54 -7.92 -10.50
CA PRO A 117 8.65 -7.23 -11.41
C PRO A 117 8.46 -5.76 -11.01
N GLY A 118 8.14 -4.90 -11.97
CA GLY A 118 7.93 -3.48 -11.70
C GLY A 118 6.75 -3.19 -10.79
N VAL A 119 5.72 -4.05 -10.85
CA VAL A 119 4.51 -3.94 -10.02
C VAL A 119 4.03 -5.33 -9.63
N LEU A 120 3.63 -5.48 -8.37
CA LEU A 120 2.82 -6.59 -7.89
C LEU A 120 1.41 -6.03 -7.59
N TYR A 121 0.36 -6.78 -7.89
CA TYR A 121 -1.01 -6.32 -7.67
C TYR A 121 -1.95 -7.49 -7.37
N GLY A 122 -3.08 -7.18 -6.79
CA GLY A 122 -4.09 -8.16 -6.43
C GLY A 122 -5.52 -7.63 -6.58
N GLU A 123 -6.45 -8.50 -6.24
CA GLU A 123 -7.87 -8.17 -6.13
C GLU A 123 -8.17 -7.43 -4.82
N THR A 124 -9.37 -6.86 -4.75
CA THR A 124 -9.84 -6.14 -3.57
C THR A 124 -11.25 -6.59 -3.23
N GLU A 125 -11.44 -6.93 -1.98
CA GLU A 125 -12.74 -7.18 -1.39
C GLU A 125 -13.29 -5.92 -0.72
N ILE A 126 -14.60 -5.79 -0.72
CA ILE A 126 -15.31 -4.79 0.07
C ILE A 126 -15.90 -5.50 1.27
N VAL A 127 -15.60 -4.98 2.45
CA VAL A 127 -16.05 -5.51 3.73
C VAL A 127 -16.91 -4.49 4.47
N ASP A 128 -17.69 -4.95 5.43
CA ASP A 128 -18.42 -4.06 6.35
C ASP A 128 -17.49 -3.51 7.46
N SER A 129 -18.05 -2.71 8.37
CA SER A 129 -17.30 -2.13 9.50
C SER A 129 -16.83 -3.16 10.54
N GLN A 130 -17.16 -4.42 10.38
CA GLN A 130 -16.73 -5.53 11.23
C GLN A 130 -15.78 -6.49 10.51
N GLY A 131 -15.37 -6.14 9.27
CA GLY A 131 -14.48 -6.95 8.45
C GLY A 131 -15.15 -8.10 7.73
N HIS A 132 -16.49 -8.22 7.75
CA HIS A 132 -17.17 -9.29 7.02
C HIS A 132 -17.25 -8.97 5.54
N PHE A 133 -16.95 -9.98 4.71
CA PHE A 133 -17.03 -9.87 3.26
C PHE A 133 -18.45 -9.47 2.80
N LEU A 134 -18.52 -8.47 1.94
CA LEU A 134 -19.75 -8.04 1.28
C LEU A 134 -19.76 -8.42 -0.19
N TYR A 135 -18.74 -8.02 -0.94
CA TYR A 135 -18.61 -8.32 -2.37
C TYR A 135 -17.20 -7.99 -2.87
N MET A 136 -16.85 -8.59 -4.01
CA MET A 136 -15.62 -8.22 -4.72
C MET A 136 -15.76 -6.82 -5.33
N ARG A 137 -14.68 -6.05 -5.33
CA ARG A 137 -14.68 -4.74 -6.00
C ARG A 137 -15.17 -4.88 -7.45
N ARG A 138 -16.01 -3.93 -7.89
CA ARG A 138 -16.66 -3.97 -9.21
C ARG A 138 -15.69 -4.05 -10.40
N LEU A 139 -14.56 -3.34 -10.31
CA LEU A 139 -13.50 -3.39 -11.32
C LEU A 139 -12.47 -4.41 -10.86
N SER A 140 -12.33 -5.49 -11.61
CA SER A 140 -11.41 -6.59 -11.30
C SER A 140 -10.03 -6.35 -11.90
N ALA A 141 -9.01 -6.83 -11.21
CA ALA A 141 -7.65 -6.81 -11.70
C ALA A 141 -7.51 -7.73 -12.94
N PRO A 142 -6.90 -7.26 -14.03
CA PRO A 142 -6.69 -8.10 -15.22
C PRO A 142 -5.56 -9.08 -14.98
N ALA A 143 -5.58 -10.22 -15.69
CA ALA A 143 -4.48 -11.20 -15.64
C ALA A 143 -3.12 -10.58 -16.08
N THR A 144 -3.15 -9.57 -16.93
CA THR A 144 -1.97 -8.78 -17.33
C THR A 144 -2.32 -7.30 -17.25
N LEU A 145 -1.71 -6.61 -16.31
CA LEU A 145 -1.88 -5.17 -16.14
C LEU A 145 -0.87 -4.41 -17.01
N THR A 146 -1.36 -3.44 -17.76
CA THR A 146 -0.54 -2.50 -18.55
C THR A 146 -1.02 -1.08 -18.29
N TRP A 147 -0.22 -0.06 -18.63
CA TRP A 147 -0.70 1.32 -18.54
C TRP A 147 -1.96 1.58 -19.40
N LYS A 148 -2.15 0.80 -20.49
CA LYS A 148 -3.34 0.89 -21.36
C LYS A 148 -4.60 0.36 -20.68
N SER A 149 -4.47 -0.53 -19.71
CA SER A 149 -5.58 -1.07 -18.94
C SER A 149 -6.33 0.03 -18.19
N PHE A 150 -5.63 1.07 -17.77
CA PHE A 150 -6.20 2.24 -17.09
C PHE A 150 -7.14 3.09 -17.96
N LYS A 151 -7.18 2.88 -19.29
CA LYS A 151 -8.21 3.49 -20.16
C LYS A 151 -9.62 3.00 -19.83
N GLN A 152 -9.74 1.86 -19.17
CA GLN A 152 -11.01 1.27 -18.73
C GLN A 152 -11.39 1.65 -17.29
N GLY A 153 -10.57 2.46 -16.63
CA GLY A 153 -10.73 2.88 -15.23
C GLY A 153 -9.63 2.32 -14.33
N MET A 154 -9.79 2.52 -13.03
CA MET A 154 -8.88 2.01 -12.00
C MET A 154 -9.14 0.51 -11.77
N LEU A 155 -8.66 -0.37 -12.67
CA LEU A 155 -8.93 -1.81 -12.60
C LEU A 155 -8.29 -2.46 -11.37
N VAL A 156 -7.15 -1.96 -10.91
CA VAL A 156 -6.50 -2.36 -9.67
C VAL A 156 -6.75 -1.28 -8.62
N CYS A 157 -7.18 -1.65 -7.44
CA CYS A 157 -7.29 -0.72 -6.33
C CYS A 157 -5.91 -0.19 -5.95
N HIS A 158 -5.80 1.09 -5.60
CA HIS A 158 -4.55 1.69 -5.18
C HIS A 158 -3.92 0.96 -3.98
N GLN A 159 -4.74 0.49 -3.04
CA GLN A 159 -4.33 -0.28 -1.87
C GLN A 159 -3.89 -1.72 -2.18
N ALA A 160 -4.14 -2.20 -3.39
CA ALA A 160 -3.68 -3.51 -3.88
C ALA A 160 -2.62 -3.37 -4.98
N PHE A 161 -1.92 -2.23 -5.04
CA PHE A 161 -0.90 -1.91 -6.04
C PHE A 161 0.45 -1.67 -5.35
N PHE A 162 1.37 -2.62 -5.49
CA PHE A 162 2.70 -2.59 -4.91
C PHE A 162 3.70 -2.21 -5.99
N ALA A 163 4.21 -1.00 -5.90
CA ALA A 163 5.13 -0.44 -6.88
C ALA A 163 6.59 -0.68 -6.48
N ARG A 164 7.41 -1.16 -7.41
CA ARG A 164 8.86 -1.24 -7.17
C ARG A 164 9.42 0.16 -6.98
N ARG A 165 10.20 0.35 -5.91
CA ARG A 165 10.62 1.67 -5.41
C ARG A 165 11.36 2.53 -6.44
N ASP A 166 12.17 1.93 -7.32
CA ASP A 166 12.90 2.66 -8.37
C ASP A 166 12.00 3.27 -9.46
N LEU A 167 10.73 2.85 -9.53
CA LEU A 167 9.72 3.38 -10.44
C LEU A 167 8.83 4.45 -9.78
N VAL A 168 8.95 4.61 -8.45
CA VAL A 168 8.07 5.48 -7.68
C VAL A 168 8.52 6.94 -7.77
N GLU A 169 7.62 7.78 -8.25
CA GLU A 169 7.71 9.24 -8.22
C GLU A 169 6.68 9.82 -7.24
N PRO A 170 6.86 11.04 -6.76
CA PRO A 170 5.84 11.68 -5.93
C PRO A 170 4.49 11.82 -6.66
N TYR A 171 3.42 11.83 -5.88
CA TYR A 171 2.10 12.25 -6.37
C TYR A 171 2.14 13.70 -6.82
N ASP A 172 1.47 13.99 -7.92
CA ASP A 172 1.31 15.35 -8.43
C ASP A 172 0.19 16.07 -7.65
N LEU A 173 0.58 16.96 -6.76
CA LEU A 173 -0.35 17.70 -5.89
C LEU A 173 -1.28 18.68 -6.64
N ARG A 174 -1.09 18.88 -7.95
CA ARG A 174 -2.05 19.61 -8.79
C ARG A 174 -3.36 18.86 -8.94
N TYR A 175 -3.34 17.51 -8.82
CA TYR A 175 -4.54 16.69 -8.80
C TYR A 175 -5.09 16.63 -7.37
N ARG A 176 -6.15 17.37 -7.12
CA ARG A 176 -6.84 17.32 -5.83
C ARG A 176 -7.52 15.98 -5.57
N PHE A 177 -7.98 15.32 -6.64
CA PHE A 177 -8.58 13.99 -6.65
C PHE A 177 -7.90 13.14 -7.72
N SER A 178 -7.89 11.83 -7.54
CA SER A 178 -7.36 10.86 -8.51
C SER A 178 -5.87 11.02 -8.86
N ALA A 179 -5.03 11.60 -7.96
CA ALA A 179 -3.58 11.58 -8.14
C ALA A 179 -3.01 10.15 -8.06
N ASP A 180 -3.68 9.25 -7.34
CA ASP A 180 -3.40 7.82 -7.29
C ASP A 180 -3.55 7.16 -8.69
N PHE A 181 -4.57 7.55 -9.44
CA PHE A 181 -4.78 7.07 -10.80
C PHE A 181 -3.63 7.50 -11.74
N ASP A 182 -3.26 8.79 -11.70
CA ASP A 182 -2.11 9.32 -12.47
C ASP A 182 -0.81 8.62 -12.04
N TRP A 183 -0.61 8.43 -10.74
CA TRP A 183 0.57 7.79 -10.16
C TRP A 183 0.73 6.36 -10.66
N CYS A 184 -0.31 5.54 -10.62
CA CYS A 184 -0.30 4.18 -11.15
C CYS A 184 0.04 4.15 -12.66
N ILE A 185 -0.54 5.08 -13.45
CA ILE A 185 -0.24 5.17 -14.90
C ILE A 185 1.22 5.51 -15.14
N ARG A 186 1.80 6.47 -14.40
CA ARG A 186 3.21 6.86 -14.55
C ARG A 186 4.14 5.69 -14.24
N ILE A 187 3.90 4.97 -13.15
CA ILE A 187 4.63 3.77 -12.79
C ILE A 187 4.53 2.70 -13.88
N MET A 188 3.30 2.39 -14.32
CA MET A 188 3.08 1.36 -15.34
C MET A 188 3.65 1.70 -16.71
N LYS A 189 3.91 2.97 -17.02
CA LYS A 189 4.62 3.37 -18.25
C LYS A 189 6.12 3.11 -18.17
N ASN A 190 6.67 3.14 -16.95
CA ASN A 190 8.09 2.96 -16.68
C ASN A 190 8.41 1.53 -16.20
N ALA A 191 7.38 0.78 -15.78
CA ALA A 191 7.55 -0.62 -15.45
C ALA A 191 7.93 -1.41 -16.71
N ASP A 192 9.01 -2.15 -16.62
CA ASP A 192 9.34 -3.12 -17.65
C ASP A 192 8.14 -4.06 -17.81
N VAL A 193 7.66 -4.15 -19.04
CA VAL A 193 6.65 -5.14 -19.40
C VAL A 193 7.39 -6.47 -19.44
N LEU A 194 7.35 -7.18 -18.31
CA LEU A 194 7.84 -8.55 -18.23
C LEU A 194 6.81 -9.50 -18.82
#